data_3d52dd419ba49d55727da248d117798b
#
_entry.id   3d52dd419ba49d55727da248d117798b
#
_cell.length_a   1.000
_cell.length_b   1.000
_cell.length_c   1.000
_cell.angle_alpha   90.00
_cell.angle_beta   90.00
_cell.angle_gamma   90.00
#
_symmetry.space_group_name_H-M   'P 1'
#
loop_
_entity.id
_entity.type
_entity.pdbx_description
1 polymer ?
#
loop_
_entity_poly.entity_id
_entity_poly.type
_entity_poly.pdbx_seq_one_letter_code
_entity_poly.pdbx_strand_id
1 'polypeptide(L)'
;MGRRRPRSLAFELVDALGDRIRDGRLATGDKLPTETALMGEFGVSRTVVREAISKMQAAGLVETRHGIGTFAVGLGDASAFRIDPQHLATLRDVIAVLELRIGLETEAAAIASQRRTAQNLVALREALNMFADAVEEGRDAVAADFQFHLEISRATQNPHFASLMGTLGAMMIPRARLAPIGEGAEAAAQTQDLRHYLRSVNAEHESIFDAITNADAEGARAAMRTHLANSRERRRRAAAPQAG
;
A
#
# COMPACT_ATOMS: atom_id res chain seq x y z
N MET A 1 -34.19 20.22 4.86
CA MET A 1 -33.15 20.77 3.96
C MET A 1 -32.03 21.35 4.81
N GLY A 2 -30.94 20.59 5.00
CA GLY A 2 -29.78 21.05 5.78
C GLY A 2 -28.92 21.96 4.92
N ARG A 3 -28.75 23.24 5.31
CA ARG A 3 -27.81 24.19 4.73
C ARG A 3 -26.39 23.64 4.92
N ARG A 4 -25.72 23.18 3.86
CA ARG A 4 -24.26 22.96 3.85
C ARG A 4 -23.63 24.30 4.28
N ARG A 5 -22.87 24.27 5.38
CA ARG A 5 -21.98 25.41 5.75
C ARG A 5 -21.06 25.68 4.58
N PRO A 6 -20.91 26.94 4.12
CA PRO A 6 -19.95 27.27 3.08
C PRO A 6 -18.56 26.84 3.55
N ARG A 7 -17.81 26.13 2.71
CA ARG A 7 -16.40 25.83 2.98
C ARG A 7 -15.67 27.17 3.16
N SER A 8 -14.80 27.22 4.16
CA SER A 8 -13.96 28.41 4.37
C SER A 8 -13.06 28.63 3.15
N LEU A 9 -12.95 29.86 2.64
CA LEU A 9 -12.07 30.22 1.51
C LEU A 9 -10.63 29.77 1.73
N ALA A 10 -10.19 29.67 2.99
CA ALA A 10 -8.89 29.13 3.33
C ALA A 10 -8.78 27.63 3.00
N PHE A 11 -9.84 26.85 3.17
CA PHE A 11 -9.85 25.43 2.77
C PHE A 11 -9.84 25.27 1.25
N GLU A 12 -10.58 26.10 0.52
CA GLU A 12 -10.57 26.07 -0.95
C GLU A 12 -9.16 26.38 -1.50
N LEU A 13 -8.45 27.32 -0.87
CA LEU A 13 -7.07 27.64 -1.24
C LEU A 13 -6.11 26.50 -0.88
N VAL A 14 -6.28 25.85 0.27
CA VAL A 14 -5.50 24.66 0.65
C VAL A 14 -5.72 23.52 -0.35
N ASP A 15 -6.97 23.24 -0.74
CA ASP A 15 -7.30 22.20 -1.71
C ASP A 15 -6.65 22.51 -3.07
N ALA A 16 -6.78 23.74 -3.57
CA ALA A 16 -6.22 24.15 -4.87
C ALA A 16 -4.68 24.08 -4.92
N LEU A 17 -4.00 24.54 -3.87
CA LEU A 17 -2.54 24.48 -3.79
C LEU A 17 -2.06 23.04 -3.52
N GLY A 18 -2.80 22.27 -2.72
CA GLY A 18 -2.56 20.85 -2.49
C GLY A 18 -2.68 20.02 -3.76
N ASP A 19 -3.64 20.35 -4.64
CA ASP A 19 -3.76 19.71 -5.96
C ASP A 19 -2.53 20.00 -6.84
N ARG A 20 -2.03 21.24 -6.85
CA ARG A 20 -0.81 21.61 -7.60
C ARG A 20 0.43 20.86 -7.13
N ILE A 21 0.51 20.57 -5.83
CA ILE A 21 1.60 19.75 -5.28
C ILE A 21 1.43 18.28 -5.68
N ARG A 22 0.20 17.76 -5.63
CA ARG A 22 -0.11 16.36 -5.97
C ARG A 22 0.09 16.04 -7.46
N ASP A 23 -0.27 16.95 -8.33
CA ASP A 23 -0.15 16.77 -9.79
C ASP A 23 1.20 17.24 -10.36
N GLY A 24 2.13 17.66 -9.50
CA GLY A 24 3.50 18.04 -9.86
C GLY A 24 3.64 19.43 -10.46
N ARG A 25 2.57 20.24 -10.53
CA ARG A 25 2.65 21.67 -10.97
C ARG A 25 3.43 22.53 -9.98
N LEU A 26 3.52 22.09 -8.73
CA LEU A 26 4.46 22.58 -7.72
C LEU A 26 5.28 21.37 -7.23
N ALA A 27 6.47 21.23 -7.78
CA ALA A 27 7.36 20.13 -7.39
C ALA A 27 7.93 20.34 -5.97
N THR A 28 8.38 19.26 -5.36
CA THR A 28 9.11 19.35 -4.08
C THR A 28 10.31 20.27 -4.22
N GLY A 29 10.41 21.25 -3.33
CA GLY A 29 11.46 22.26 -3.34
C GLY A 29 11.08 23.54 -4.11
N ASP A 30 9.97 23.54 -4.86
CA ASP A 30 9.52 24.74 -5.54
C ASP A 30 9.01 25.78 -4.56
N LYS A 31 9.31 27.05 -4.87
CA LYS A 31 8.82 28.19 -4.10
C LYS A 31 7.35 28.45 -4.44
N LEU A 32 6.49 28.52 -3.43
CA LEU A 32 5.12 28.94 -3.62
C LEU A 32 5.06 30.38 -4.13
N PRO A 33 3.99 30.73 -4.89
CA PRO A 33 3.69 32.15 -5.23
C PRO A 33 3.62 32.97 -3.95
N THR A 34 3.99 34.25 -4.06
CA THR A 34 3.95 35.19 -2.91
C THR A 34 2.52 35.36 -2.39
N GLU A 35 2.37 35.75 -1.11
CA GLU A 35 1.05 36.07 -0.55
C GLU A 35 0.26 37.02 -1.44
N THR A 36 0.93 38.05 -1.99
CA THR A 36 0.30 39.03 -2.90
C THR A 36 -0.16 38.40 -4.21
N ALA A 37 0.64 37.48 -4.77
CA ALA A 37 0.26 36.77 -6.00
C ALA A 37 -0.95 35.87 -5.74
N LEU A 38 -0.95 35.12 -4.61
CA LEU A 38 -2.08 34.26 -4.23
C LEU A 38 -3.35 35.06 -3.95
N MET A 39 -3.23 36.25 -3.32
CA MET A 39 -4.37 37.17 -3.15
C MET A 39 -4.99 37.58 -4.49
N GLY A 40 -4.15 37.91 -5.47
CA GLY A 40 -4.60 38.30 -6.81
C GLY A 40 -5.20 37.12 -7.59
N GLU A 41 -4.57 35.98 -7.53
CA GLU A 41 -5.00 34.80 -8.29
C GLU A 41 -6.34 34.20 -7.77
N PHE A 42 -6.53 34.17 -6.47
CA PHE A 42 -7.70 33.54 -5.85
C PHE A 42 -8.77 34.55 -5.39
N GLY A 43 -8.51 35.83 -5.51
CA GLY A 43 -9.46 36.87 -5.10
C GLY A 43 -9.74 36.90 -3.59
N VAL A 44 -8.77 36.51 -2.76
CA VAL A 44 -8.93 36.35 -1.30
C VAL A 44 -8.10 37.37 -0.52
N SER A 45 -8.46 37.59 0.75
CA SER A 45 -7.70 38.49 1.63
C SER A 45 -6.38 37.88 2.07
N ARG A 46 -5.42 38.71 2.51
CA ARG A 46 -4.15 38.28 3.08
C ARG A 46 -4.33 37.34 4.29
N THR A 47 -5.34 37.59 5.11
CA THR A 47 -5.65 36.75 6.27
C THR A 47 -6.01 35.32 5.83
N VAL A 48 -6.81 35.17 4.79
CA VAL A 48 -7.18 33.86 4.21
C VAL A 48 -5.96 33.15 3.66
N VAL A 49 -5.07 33.86 2.93
CA VAL A 49 -3.83 33.27 2.40
C VAL A 49 -2.93 32.78 3.55
N ARG A 50 -2.73 33.57 4.59
CA ARG A 50 -1.89 33.19 5.74
C ARG A 50 -2.48 32.02 6.51
N GLU A 51 -3.80 31.98 6.68
CA GLU A 51 -4.49 30.85 7.30
C GLU A 51 -4.30 29.56 6.47
N ALA A 52 -4.43 29.65 5.14
CA ALA A 52 -4.21 28.52 4.25
C ALA A 52 -2.76 28.02 4.32
N ILE A 53 -1.76 28.92 4.23
CA ILE A 53 -0.34 28.56 4.36
C ILE A 53 -0.07 27.91 5.74
N SER A 54 -0.61 28.45 6.81
CA SER A 54 -0.46 27.87 8.16
C SER A 54 -1.04 26.45 8.25
N LYS A 55 -2.22 26.22 7.62
CA LYS A 55 -2.81 24.86 7.55
C LYS A 55 -1.96 23.91 6.71
N MET A 56 -1.42 24.38 5.59
CA MET A 56 -0.53 23.58 4.74
C MET A 56 0.79 23.24 5.46
N GLN A 57 1.32 24.19 6.26
CA GLN A 57 2.49 23.90 7.13
C GLN A 57 2.18 22.88 8.20
N ALA A 58 1.04 23.01 8.88
CA ALA A 58 0.59 22.05 9.86
C ALA A 58 0.35 20.64 9.27
N ALA A 59 -0.02 20.58 7.98
CA ALA A 59 -0.17 19.35 7.21
C ALA A 59 1.15 18.83 6.59
N GLY A 60 2.28 19.53 6.80
CA GLY A 60 3.58 19.14 6.24
C GLY A 60 3.71 19.30 4.71
N LEU A 61 2.78 20.01 4.06
CA LEU A 61 2.77 20.21 2.61
C LEU A 61 3.74 21.30 2.17
N VAL A 62 4.03 22.26 3.05
CA VAL A 62 4.91 23.39 2.78
C VAL A 62 5.77 23.73 4.00
N GLU A 63 6.94 24.32 3.74
CA GLU A 63 7.86 24.83 4.75
C GLU A 63 8.12 26.31 4.49
N THR A 64 8.01 27.16 5.54
CA THR A 64 8.37 28.57 5.43
C THR A 64 9.78 28.82 5.94
N ARG A 65 10.63 29.34 5.09
CA ARG A 65 11.99 29.80 5.43
C ARG A 65 11.96 31.29 5.62
N HIS A 66 12.24 31.73 6.86
CA HIS A 66 12.11 33.14 7.25
C HIS A 66 12.93 34.06 6.31
N GLY A 67 12.30 35.11 5.80
CA GLY A 67 12.93 36.05 4.87
C GLY A 67 13.14 35.58 3.44
N ILE A 68 12.89 34.28 3.15
CA ILE A 68 13.16 33.69 1.83
C ILE A 68 11.85 33.35 1.12
N GLY A 69 10.90 32.75 1.82
CA GLY A 69 9.59 32.37 1.25
C GLY A 69 9.08 31.03 1.77
N THR A 70 7.94 30.61 1.21
CA THR A 70 7.34 29.31 1.47
C THR A 70 7.62 28.36 0.31
N PHE A 71 8.00 27.14 0.61
CA PHE A 71 8.43 26.13 -0.36
C PHE A 71 7.54 24.89 -0.23
N ALA A 72 7.21 24.25 -1.35
CA ALA A 72 6.56 22.96 -1.35
C ALA A 72 7.51 21.90 -0.80
N VAL A 73 7.07 21.20 0.23
CA VAL A 73 7.80 20.03 0.78
C VAL A 73 7.37 18.76 0.05
N GLY A 74 6.35 18.90 -0.81
CA GLY A 74 5.70 17.80 -1.48
C GLY A 74 4.72 17.09 -0.53
N LEU A 75 4.13 16.00 -0.97
CA LEU A 75 3.41 15.07 -0.08
C LEU A 75 4.41 14.29 0.80
N GLY A 76 5.53 14.91 1.06
CA GLY A 76 6.62 14.64 1.96
C GLY A 76 7.03 13.17 2.04
N ASP A 77 8.26 12.89 1.68
CA ASP A 77 9.00 11.73 2.19
C ASP A 77 9.05 11.69 3.73
N ALA A 78 8.71 12.78 4.40
CA ALA A 78 8.91 12.97 5.84
C ALA A 78 7.79 12.43 6.75
N SER A 79 6.64 11.99 6.20
CA SER A 79 5.56 11.39 7.00
C SER A 79 4.94 10.13 6.36
N ALA A 80 5.46 9.67 5.24
CA ALA A 80 5.07 8.36 4.75
C ALA A 80 5.57 7.31 5.74
N PHE A 81 4.65 6.55 6.33
CA PHE A 81 5.00 5.37 7.11
C PHE A 81 5.88 4.47 6.23
N ARG A 82 7.17 4.39 6.56
CA ARG A 82 8.14 3.56 5.84
C ARG A 82 8.67 2.51 6.79
N ILE A 83 8.65 1.29 6.34
CA ILE A 83 9.44 0.23 6.97
C ILE A 83 10.82 0.32 6.33
N ASP A 84 11.84 0.69 7.12
CA ASP A 84 13.21 0.69 6.67
C ASP A 84 13.59 -0.75 6.28
N PRO A 85 14.16 -0.98 5.07
CA PRO A 85 14.64 -2.30 4.66
C PRO A 85 15.61 -2.93 5.66
N GLN A 86 16.35 -2.13 6.42
CA GLN A 86 17.23 -2.59 7.50
C GLN A 86 16.44 -3.20 8.66
N HIS A 87 15.19 -2.77 8.87
CA HIS A 87 14.29 -3.34 9.86
C HIS A 87 13.62 -4.65 9.41
N LEU A 88 14.00 -5.22 8.28
CA LEU A 88 13.55 -6.55 7.81
C LEU A 88 14.70 -7.57 7.86
N ALA A 89 15.75 -7.28 8.60
CA ALA A 89 16.95 -8.14 8.67
C ALA A 89 16.73 -9.39 9.52
N THR A 90 15.79 -9.37 10.46
CA THR A 90 15.56 -10.48 11.38
C THR A 90 14.19 -11.16 11.16
N LEU A 91 14.08 -12.42 11.57
CA LEU A 91 12.79 -13.12 11.60
C LEU A 91 11.74 -12.37 12.42
N ARG A 92 12.14 -11.74 13.54
CA ARG A 92 11.26 -10.95 14.40
C ARG A 92 10.63 -9.80 13.62
N ASP A 93 11.42 -9.11 12.80
CA ASP A 93 10.96 -7.99 11.98
C ASP A 93 9.96 -8.45 10.91
N VAL A 94 10.27 -9.57 10.24
CA VAL A 94 9.36 -10.18 9.26
C VAL A 94 8.03 -10.57 9.91
N ILE A 95 8.04 -11.13 11.12
CA ILE A 95 6.82 -11.47 11.87
C ILE A 95 6.04 -10.21 12.23
N ALA A 96 6.70 -9.13 12.68
CA ALA A 96 6.04 -7.87 13.02
C ALA A 96 5.33 -7.26 11.80
N VAL A 97 5.95 -7.32 10.61
CA VAL A 97 5.32 -6.89 9.35
C VAL A 97 4.11 -7.75 9.00
N LEU A 98 4.19 -9.07 9.16
CA LEU A 98 3.03 -9.95 8.91
C LEU A 98 1.87 -9.69 9.90
N GLU A 99 2.16 -9.33 11.14
CA GLU A 99 1.14 -8.94 12.12
C GLU A 99 0.44 -7.62 11.72
N LEU A 100 1.19 -6.64 11.22
CA LEU A 100 0.62 -5.41 10.64
C LEU A 100 -0.26 -5.73 9.42
N ARG A 101 0.21 -6.57 8.50
CA ARG A 101 -0.55 -7.01 7.33
C ARG A 101 -1.86 -7.69 7.73
N ILE A 102 -1.83 -8.58 8.73
CA ILE A 102 -3.05 -9.23 9.23
C ILE A 102 -4.07 -8.18 9.66
N GLY A 103 -3.67 -7.14 10.40
CA GLY A 103 -4.58 -6.08 10.83
C GLY A 103 -5.15 -5.26 9.67
N LEU A 104 -4.31 -4.90 8.70
CA LEU A 104 -4.68 -4.03 7.58
C LEU A 104 -5.45 -4.78 6.49
N GLU A 105 -4.90 -5.88 5.99
CA GLU A 105 -5.39 -6.53 4.78
C GLU A 105 -6.63 -7.40 5.03
N THR A 106 -6.80 -7.90 6.26
CA THR A 106 -8.02 -8.58 6.68
C THR A 106 -9.25 -7.66 6.52
N GLU A 107 -9.15 -6.42 6.98
CA GLU A 107 -10.22 -5.44 6.83
C GLU A 107 -10.32 -4.92 5.39
N ALA A 108 -9.20 -4.77 4.68
CA ALA A 108 -9.21 -4.41 3.27
C ALA A 108 -10.00 -5.43 2.43
N ALA A 109 -9.80 -6.74 2.66
CA ALA A 109 -10.53 -7.79 1.95
C ALA A 109 -12.04 -7.74 2.23
N ALA A 110 -12.45 -7.54 3.48
CA ALA A 110 -13.85 -7.40 3.86
C ALA A 110 -14.50 -6.16 3.21
N ILE A 111 -13.83 -5.01 3.22
CA ILE A 111 -14.32 -3.78 2.58
C ILE A 111 -14.37 -3.97 1.06
N ALA A 112 -13.34 -4.58 0.46
CA ALA A 112 -13.26 -4.86 -0.97
C ALA A 112 -14.45 -5.71 -1.43
N SER A 113 -14.85 -6.74 -0.68
CA SER A 113 -16.00 -7.58 -1.03
C SER A 113 -17.32 -6.79 -1.17
N GLN A 114 -17.45 -5.68 -0.44
CA GLN A 114 -18.65 -4.84 -0.46
C GLN A 114 -18.59 -3.71 -1.49
N ARG A 115 -17.36 -3.30 -1.91
CA ARG A 115 -17.16 -2.09 -2.73
C ARG A 115 -16.51 -2.35 -4.09
N ARG A 116 -16.02 -3.58 -4.34
CA ARG A 116 -15.40 -3.93 -5.61
C ARG A 116 -16.30 -3.61 -6.80
N THR A 117 -15.68 -3.16 -7.86
CA THR A 117 -16.30 -3.00 -9.18
C THR A 117 -16.03 -4.23 -10.04
N ALA A 118 -16.72 -4.35 -11.18
CA ALA A 118 -16.40 -5.39 -12.16
C ALA A 118 -14.95 -5.30 -12.66
N GLN A 119 -14.41 -4.08 -12.81
CA GLN A 119 -13.03 -3.86 -13.20
C GLN A 119 -12.04 -4.35 -12.14
N ASN A 120 -12.35 -4.16 -10.84
CA ASN A 120 -11.50 -4.72 -9.78
C ASN A 120 -11.47 -6.25 -9.82
N LEU A 121 -12.60 -6.91 -10.09
CA LEU A 121 -12.62 -8.37 -10.21
C LEU A 121 -11.77 -8.88 -11.40
N VAL A 122 -11.77 -8.16 -12.52
CA VAL A 122 -10.89 -8.47 -13.66
C VAL A 122 -9.43 -8.34 -13.24
N ALA A 123 -9.04 -7.22 -12.64
CA ALA A 123 -7.65 -6.97 -12.21
C ALA A 123 -7.17 -7.99 -11.15
N LEU A 124 -8.05 -8.38 -10.21
CA LEU A 124 -7.75 -9.42 -9.22
C LEU A 124 -7.53 -10.78 -9.89
N ARG A 125 -8.38 -11.16 -10.86
CA ARG A 125 -8.24 -12.42 -11.61
C ARG A 125 -6.95 -12.42 -12.44
N GLU A 126 -6.59 -11.31 -13.07
CA GLU A 126 -5.34 -11.16 -13.79
C GLU A 126 -4.12 -11.36 -12.88
N ALA A 127 -4.13 -10.76 -11.69
CA ALA A 127 -3.05 -10.92 -10.72
C ALA A 127 -2.91 -12.39 -10.24
N LEU A 128 -4.03 -13.10 -10.02
CA LEU A 128 -4.03 -14.53 -9.71
C LEU A 128 -3.44 -15.38 -10.83
N ASN A 129 -3.84 -15.11 -12.07
CA ASN A 129 -3.31 -15.83 -13.23
C ASN A 129 -1.80 -15.59 -13.37
N MET A 130 -1.33 -14.34 -13.23
CA MET A 130 0.10 -14.02 -13.24
C MET A 130 0.88 -14.76 -12.15
N PHE A 131 0.29 -14.92 -10.96
CA PHE A 131 0.89 -15.69 -9.88
C PHE A 131 0.97 -17.18 -10.24
N ALA A 132 -0.13 -17.77 -10.70
CA ALA A 132 -0.19 -19.17 -11.11
C ALA A 132 0.82 -19.49 -12.23
N ASP A 133 0.86 -18.65 -13.27
CA ASP A 133 1.80 -18.80 -14.40
C ASP A 133 3.26 -18.73 -13.91
N ALA A 134 3.58 -17.76 -13.01
CA ALA A 134 4.92 -17.65 -12.46
C ALA A 134 5.33 -18.92 -11.69
N VAL A 135 4.41 -19.52 -10.93
CA VAL A 135 4.64 -20.77 -10.19
C VAL A 135 4.88 -21.94 -11.12
N GLU A 136 4.06 -22.11 -12.15
CA GLU A 136 4.18 -23.24 -13.10
C GLU A 136 5.45 -23.13 -13.96
N GLU A 137 5.83 -21.93 -14.35
CA GLU A 137 7.03 -21.65 -15.11
C GLU A 137 8.31 -21.59 -14.26
N GLY A 138 8.20 -21.68 -12.93
CA GLY A 138 9.33 -21.59 -12.00
C GLY A 138 9.95 -20.20 -11.93
N ARG A 139 9.18 -19.15 -12.24
CA ARG A 139 9.59 -17.74 -12.12
C ARG A 139 9.34 -17.20 -10.72
N ASP A 140 9.95 -16.08 -10.39
CA ASP A 140 9.66 -15.35 -9.16
C ASP A 140 8.21 -14.81 -9.16
N ALA A 141 7.40 -15.27 -8.22
CA ALA A 141 5.98 -14.90 -8.08
C ALA A 141 5.75 -13.70 -7.14
N VAL A 142 6.80 -13.12 -6.54
CA VAL A 142 6.68 -12.04 -5.52
C VAL A 142 5.96 -10.81 -6.07
N ALA A 143 6.24 -10.43 -7.31
CA ALA A 143 5.60 -9.25 -7.92
C ALA A 143 4.10 -9.50 -8.16
N ALA A 144 3.71 -10.70 -8.59
CA ALA A 144 2.31 -11.07 -8.80
C ALA A 144 1.55 -11.19 -7.47
N ASP A 145 2.17 -11.77 -6.44
CA ASP A 145 1.63 -11.82 -5.08
C ASP A 145 1.34 -10.40 -4.55
N PHE A 146 2.32 -9.50 -4.67
CA PHE A 146 2.14 -8.11 -4.27
C PHE A 146 1.02 -7.42 -5.06
N GLN A 147 0.94 -7.64 -6.36
CA GLN A 147 -0.10 -7.06 -7.20
C GLN A 147 -1.49 -7.52 -6.76
N PHE A 148 -1.69 -8.79 -6.40
CA PHE A 148 -2.96 -9.29 -5.89
C PHE A 148 -3.40 -8.54 -4.61
N HIS A 149 -2.52 -8.39 -3.64
CA HIS A 149 -2.79 -7.66 -2.40
C HIS A 149 -3.04 -6.16 -2.63
N LEU A 150 -2.32 -5.56 -3.58
CA LEU A 150 -2.54 -4.16 -3.97
C LEU A 150 -3.90 -3.97 -4.63
N GLU A 151 -4.34 -4.89 -5.50
CA GLU A 151 -5.66 -4.83 -6.13
C GLU A 151 -6.80 -5.00 -5.11
N ILE A 152 -6.65 -5.86 -4.09
CA ILE A 152 -7.61 -5.90 -2.96
C ILE A 152 -7.70 -4.54 -2.28
N SER A 153 -6.56 -3.89 -2.02
CA SER A 153 -6.51 -2.56 -1.42
C SER A 153 -7.21 -1.51 -2.29
N ARG A 154 -7.04 -1.54 -3.62
CA ARG A 154 -7.75 -0.69 -4.59
C ARG A 154 -9.26 -0.96 -4.61
N ALA A 155 -9.66 -2.24 -4.53
CA ALA A 155 -11.06 -2.65 -4.50
C ALA A 155 -11.82 -2.15 -3.26
N THR A 156 -11.14 -1.70 -2.21
CA THR A 156 -11.78 -1.02 -1.06
C THR A 156 -12.44 0.30 -1.44
N GLN A 157 -12.12 0.89 -2.60
CA GLN A 157 -12.51 2.24 -3.02
C GLN A 157 -12.09 3.34 -2.02
N ASN A 158 -11.12 3.02 -1.16
CA ASN A 158 -10.50 3.97 -0.23
C ASN A 158 -9.01 4.13 -0.62
N PRO A 159 -8.61 5.29 -1.18
CA PRO A 159 -7.26 5.49 -1.69
C PRO A 159 -6.16 5.33 -0.64
N HIS A 160 -6.51 5.48 0.64
CA HIS A 160 -5.54 5.33 1.73
C HIS A 160 -5.06 3.88 1.91
N PHE A 161 -5.92 2.87 1.65
CA PHE A 161 -5.47 1.46 1.66
C PHE A 161 -4.46 1.20 0.54
N ALA A 162 -4.77 1.63 -0.68
CA ALA A 162 -3.87 1.45 -1.83
C ALA A 162 -2.56 2.22 -1.67
N SER A 163 -2.62 3.46 -1.14
CA SER A 163 -1.44 4.28 -0.87
C SER A 163 -0.54 3.64 0.20
N LEU A 164 -1.13 3.18 1.31
CA LEU A 164 -0.37 2.51 2.37
C LEU A 164 0.26 1.22 1.85
N MET A 165 -0.50 0.38 1.13
CA MET A 165 0.01 -0.86 0.54
C MET A 165 1.14 -0.59 -0.46
N GLY A 166 0.99 0.44 -1.32
CA GLY A 166 2.04 0.88 -2.25
C GLY A 166 3.31 1.36 -1.54
N THR A 167 3.17 2.11 -0.45
CA THR A 167 4.29 2.59 0.37
C THR A 167 5.03 1.45 1.07
N LEU A 168 4.27 0.48 1.61
CA LEU A 168 4.84 -0.71 2.23
C LEU A 168 5.53 -1.60 1.18
N GLY A 169 5.03 -1.56 -0.05
CA GLY A 169 5.64 -2.15 -1.24
C GLY A 169 5.87 -3.66 -1.17
N ALA A 170 6.58 -4.16 -2.17
CA ALA A 170 6.99 -5.57 -2.25
C ALA A 170 7.86 -6.02 -1.06
N MET A 171 8.38 -5.10 -0.26
CA MET A 171 9.10 -5.41 0.98
C MET A 171 8.22 -6.09 2.04
N MET A 172 6.89 -5.90 1.96
CA MET A 172 5.95 -6.60 2.84
C MET A 172 5.79 -8.08 2.52
N ILE A 173 6.18 -8.50 1.33
CA ILE A 173 6.19 -9.91 0.96
C ILE A 173 7.57 -10.44 1.33
N PRO A 174 7.69 -11.21 2.42
CA PRO A 174 8.97 -11.74 2.82
C PRO A 174 9.50 -12.62 1.68
N ARG A 175 10.52 -12.15 0.99
CA ARG A 175 11.17 -12.95 -0.05
C ARG A 175 11.75 -14.19 0.61
N ALA A 176 11.13 -15.34 0.40
CA ALA A 176 11.89 -16.55 0.46
C ALA A 176 12.88 -16.48 -0.71
N ARG A 177 14.14 -16.28 -0.46
CA ARG A 177 15.18 -16.76 -1.39
C ARG A 177 15.06 -18.27 -1.39
N LEU A 178 14.22 -18.74 -2.26
CA LEU A 178 13.98 -20.16 -2.50
C LEU A 178 14.69 -20.55 -3.80
N ALA A 179 15.80 -19.87 -4.10
CA ALA A 179 16.72 -20.42 -5.08
C ALA A 179 17.28 -21.72 -4.49
N PRO A 180 17.18 -22.86 -5.21
CA PRO A 180 17.80 -24.09 -4.80
C PRO A 180 19.28 -23.87 -4.53
N ILE A 181 19.78 -24.33 -3.37
CA ILE A 181 21.20 -24.28 -3.05
C ILE A 181 21.76 -25.62 -3.49
N GLY A 182 22.61 -25.60 -4.53
CA GLY A 182 23.27 -26.81 -5.06
C GLY A 182 22.75 -27.26 -6.43
N GLU A 183 23.32 -28.36 -6.93
CA GLU A 183 22.96 -29.00 -8.20
C GLU A 183 22.52 -30.44 -7.93
N GLY A 184 21.68 -31.00 -8.83
CA GLY A 184 21.29 -32.39 -8.78
C GLY A 184 19.94 -32.68 -8.10
N ALA A 185 19.78 -33.88 -7.54
CA ALA A 185 18.50 -34.39 -7.04
C ALA A 185 17.95 -33.60 -5.84
N GLU A 186 18.82 -33.08 -4.97
CA GLU A 186 18.40 -32.22 -3.84
C GLU A 186 17.84 -30.88 -4.29
N ALA A 187 18.47 -30.22 -5.25
CA ALA A 187 17.97 -28.98 -5.83
C ALA A 187 16.64 -29.19 -6.55
N ALA A 188 16.46 -30.32 -7.24
CA ALA A 188 15.19 -30.69 -7.89
C ALA A 188 14.09 -30.93 -6.85
N ALA A 189 14.36 -31.61 -5.73
CA ALA A 189 13.41 -31.83 -4.64
C ALA A 189 13.01 -30.51 -3.99
N GLN A 190 13.96 -29.63 -3.66
CA GLN A 190 13.67 -28.29 -3.11
C GLN A 190 12.81 -27.46 -4.06
N THR A 191 13.05 -27.53 -5.37
CA THR A 191 12.23 -26.86 -6.37
C THR A 191 10.79 -27.39 -6.40
N GLN A 192 10.62 -28.71 -6.25
CA GLN A 192 9.29 -29.34 -6.19
C GLN A 192 8.53 -28.96 -4.91
N ASP A 193 9.19 -28.97 -3.76
CA ASP A 193 8.62 -28.55 -2.48
C ASP A 193 8.20 -27.09 -2.52
N LEU A 194 9.02 -26.23 -3.11
CA LEU A 194 8.70 -24.83 -3.34
C LEU A 194 7.47 -24.68 -4.22
N ARG A 195 7.40 -25.40 -5.32
CA ARG A 195 6.27 -25.35 -6.24
C ARG A 195 4.98 -25.81 -5.58
N HIS A 196 5.05 -26.89 -4.81
CA HIS A 196 3.91 -27.36 -4.00
C HIS A 196 3.45 -26.32 -2.99
N TYR A 197 4.40 -25.69 -2.29
CA TYR A 197 4.14 -24.59 -1.36
C TYR A 197 3.44 -23.41 -2.06
N LEU A 198 3.96 -22.94 -3.19
CA LEU A 198 3.38 -21.81 -3.90
C LEU A 198 1.99 -22.12 -4.48
N ARG A 199 1.72 -23.36 -4.89
CA ARG A 199 0.37 -23.80 -5.27
C ARG A 199 -0.60 -23.73 -4.08
N SER A 200 -0.16 -24.07 -2.87
CA SER A 200 -1.02 -23.91 -1.69
C SER A 200 -1.29 -22.43 -1.36
N VAL A 201 -0.32 -21.55 -1.58
CA VAL A 201 -0.51 -20.09 -1.46
C VAL A 201 -1.52 -19.61 -2.50
N ASN A 202 -1.43 -20.08 -3.75
CA ASN A 202 -2.39 -19.73 -4.78
C ASN A 202 -3.83 -20.18 -4.44
N ALA A 203 -4.00 -21.36 -3.87
CA ALA A 203 -5.31 -21.83 -3.41
C ALA A 203 -5.88 -20.94 -2.26
N GLU A 204 -5.01 -20.43 -1.39
CA GLU A 204 -5.40 -19.44 -0.38
C GLU A 204 -5.86 -18.12 -1.04
N HIS A 205 -5.17 -17.64 -2.08
CA HIS A 205 -5.55 -16.45 -2.84
C HIS A 205 -6.89 -16.65 -3.57
N GLU A 206 -7.10 -17.82 -4.20
CA GLU A 206 -8.40 -18.14 -4.83
C GLU A 206 -9.55 -18.07 -3.81
N SER A 207 -9.36 -18.60 -2.59
CA SER A 207 -10.37 -18.52 -1.54
C SER A 207 -10.71 -17.07 -1.15
N ILE A 208 -9.71 -16.17 -1.14
CA ILE A 208 -9.92 -14.74 -0.89
C ILE A 208 -10.71 -14.12 -2.05
N PHE A 209 -10.31 -14.41 -3.29
CA PHE A 209 -10.97 -13.90 -4.49
C PHE A 209 -12.42 -14.35 -4.59
N ASP A 210 -12.71 -15.62 -4.30
CA ASP A 210 -14.07 -16.16 -4.30
C ASP A 210 -14.97 -15.46 -3.29
N ALA A 211 -14.48 -15.25 -2.07
CA ALA A 211 -15.23 -14.52 -1.05
C ALA A 211 -15.49 -13.06 -1.45
N ILE A 212 -14.49 -12.38 -2.05
CA ILE A 212 -14.66 -11.01 -2.58
C ILE A 212 -15.68 -11.00 -3.72
N THR A 213 -15.61 -11.95 -4.66
CA THR A 213 -16.52 -12.07 -5.79
C THR A 213 -17.96 -12.26 -5.33
N ASN A 214 -18.16 -13.09 -4.30
CA ASN A 214 -19.49 -13.42 -3.75
C ASN A 214 -20.04 -12.34 -2.79
N ALA A 215 -19.33 -11.19 -2.60
CA ALA A 215 -19.70 -10.15 -1.63
C ALA A 215 -19.76 -10.63 -0.17
N ASP A 216 -19.04 -11.71 0.15
CA ASP A 216 -18.96 -12.27 1.49
C ASP A 216 -17.86 -11.58 2.30
N ALA A 217 -18.22 -10.58 3.11
CA ALA A 217 -17.27 -9.80 3.88
C ALA A 217 -16.60 -10.63 5.00
N GLU A 218 -17.36 -11.50 5.66
CA GLU A 218 -16.82 -12.33 6.73
C GLU A 218 -15.94 -13.45 6.17
N GLY A 219 -16.34 -14.07 5.06
CA GLY A 219 -15.52 -15.04 4.34
C GLY A 219 -14.22 -14.43 3.83
N ALA A 220 -14.26 -13.22 3.24
CA ALA A 220 -13.08 -12.51 2.77
C ALA A 220 -12.11 -12.16 3.92
N ARG A 221 -12.67 -11.71 5.05
CA ARG A 221 -11.89 -11.45 6.28
C ARG A 221 -11.22 -12.73 6.79
N ALA A 222 -11.97 -13.81 6.88
CA ALA A 222 -11.47 -15.10 7.37
C ALA A 222 -10.40 -15.69 6.44
N ALA A 223 -10.63 -15.68 5.13
CA ALA A 223 -9.69 -16.20 4.13
C ALA A 223 -8.37 -15.42 4.15
N MET A 224 -8.41 -14.07 4.15
CA MET A 224 -7.21 -13.23 4.23
C MET A 224 -6.45 -13.45 5.54
N ARG A 225 -7.15 -13.52 6.67
CA ARG A 225 -6.52 -13.82 7.97
C ARG A 225 -5.81 -15.18 7.95
N THR A 226 -6.45 -16.20 7.41
CA THR A 226 -5.89 -17.56 7.30
C THR A 226 -4.63 -17.54 6.42
N HIS A 227 -4.69 -16.92 5.24
CA HIS A 227 -3.56 -16.77 4.34
C HIS A 227 -2.33 -16.13 5.03
N LEU A 228 -2.52 -14.99 5.67
CA LEU A 228 -1.42 -14.25 6.32
C LEU A 228 -0.94 -14.96 7.60
N ALA A 229 -1.82 -15.60 8.37
CA ALA A 229 -1.44 -16.40 9.52
C ALA A 229 -0.62 -17.63 9.09
N ASN A 230 -1.00 -18.31 8.02
CA ASN A 230 -0.24 -19.41 7.44
C ASN A 230 1.14 -18.93 6.95
N SER A 231 1.20 -17.78 6.29
CA SER A 231 2.47 -17.15 5.87
C SER A 231 3.38 -16.88 7.06
N ARG A 232 2.84 -16.34 8.16
CA ARG A 232 3.59 -16.12 9.41
C ARG A 232 4.11 -17.43 10.02
N GLU A 233 3.26 -18.44 10.10
CA GLU A 233 3.64 -19.73 10.67
C GLU A 233 4.69 -20.46 9.83
N ARG A 234 4.58 -20.41 8.50
CA ARG A 234 5.59 -20.96 7.58
C ARG A 234 6.96 -20.32 7.80
N ARG A 235 7.00 -19.00 8.04
CA ARG A 235 8.27 -18.30 8.36
C ARG A 235 8.86 -18.71 9.69
N ARG A 236 8.03 -18.89 10.71
CA ARG A 236 8.49 -19.38 12.01
C ARG A 236 9.13 -20.78 11.90
N ARG A 237 8.48 -21.68 11.15
CA ARG A 237 8.99 -23.04 10.94
C ARG A 237 10.29 -23.06 10.15
N ALA A 238 10.39 -22.27 9.08
CA ALA A 238 11.60 -22.20 8.26
C ALA A 238 12.83 -21.66 9.02
N ALA A 239 12.62 -20.91 10.11
CA ALA A 239 13.69 -20.36 10.93
C ALA A 239 13.95 -21.15 12.22
N ALA A 240 13.14 -22.17 12.52
CA ALA A 240 13.40 -23.06 13.65
C ALA A 240 14.67 -23.90 13.37
N PRO A 241 15.60 -24.06 14.32
CA PRO A 241 16.73 -24.97 14.15
C PRO A 241 16.19 -26.36 13.82
N GLN A 242 16.68 -26.98 12.75
CA GLN A 242 16.41 -28.38 12.49
C GLN A 242 16.98 -29.17 13.68
N ALA A 243 16.09 -29.75 14.50
CA ALA A 243 16.49 -30.66 15.55
C ALA A 243 17.17 -31.87 14.88
N GLY A 244 18.51 -31.90 14.99
CA GLY A 244 19.34 -33.01 14.51
C GLY A 244 19.15 -34.26 15.36
#